data_56f40b0bec27e545b7cc0038768c9340
#
_entry.id   56f40b0bec27e545b7cc0038768c9340
#
_cell.length_a   1.000
_cell.length_b   1.000
_cell.length_c   1.000
_cell.angle_alpha   90.00
_cell.angle_beta   90.00
_cell.angle_gamma   90.00
#
_symmetry.space_group_name_H-M   'P 1'
#
loop_
_entity.id
_entity.type
_entity.pdbx_description
1 polymer ?
#
loop_
_entity_poly.entity_id
_entity_poly.type
_entity_poly.pdbx_seq_one_letter_code
_entity_poly.pdbx_strand_id
1 'polypeptide(L)'
;DLTGLDNPWPAVSDELKSAQNNVKTIPTIGYHAGSATLSRWSLYKQIRQANEFIAYAHVIPQNGDVADFIDEKELALLKNEARFLRAYYHYLLFELYGPIPIMTEIADPSAADLDYYRNSVDEVVAFIDKELNECYDLLPEKELNPDGTINNERAAAPTKGAALAILAKLHVYAASPLFNGGYPEAIALKDNQGKQLFPAKDDTKWKTALDALQRFIDYSKGRYSLYQVMKNGEIDP
;
A
#
# COMPACT_ATOMS: atom_id res chain seq x y z
N ASP A 1 10.02 -2.57 -4.16
CA ASP A 1 10.96 -3.10 -5.17
C ASP A 1 10.89 -4.63 -5.16
N LEU A 2 10.49 -5.22 -6.26
CA LEU A 2 10.47 -6.66 -6.45
C LEU A 2 11.84 -7.13 -7.00
N THR A 3 12.90 -6.81 -6.26
CA THR A 3 14.27 -7.31 -6.49
C THR A 3 14.68 -7.39 -7.98
N GLY A 4 14.82 -6.24 -8.63
CA GLY A 4 15.29 -6.14 -10.01
C GLY A 4 14.23 -6.46 -11.08
N LEU A 5 12.95 -6.55 -10.68
CA LEU A 5 11.82 -6.63 -11.58
C LEU A 5 11.05 -5.32 -11.49
N ASP A 6 11.12 -4.47 -12.51
CA ASP A 6 10.44 -3.18 -12.52
C ASP A 6 8.91 -3.34 -12.46
N ASN A 7 8.37 -4.28 -13.23
CA ASN A 7 6.97 -4.65 -13.19
C ASN A 7 6.79 -6.12 -13.63
N PRO A 8 6.68 -7.08 -12.72
CA PRO A 8 6.56 -8.49 -13.06
C PRO A 8 5.17 -8.92 -13.52
N TRP A 9 4.13 -8.14 -13.19
CA TRP A 9 2.73 -8.57 -13.37
C TRP A 9 2.36 -8.87 -14.81
N PRO A 10 2.69 -8.05 -15.83
CA PRO A 10 2.40 -8.40 -17.22
C PRO A 10 3.12 -9.64 -17.68
N ALA A 11 4.27 -9.95 -17.08
CA ALA A 11 5.10 -11.09 -17.46
C ALA A 11 4.72 -12.40 -16.75
N VAL A 12 3.95 -12.33 -15.65
CA VAL A 12 3.37 -13.51 -14.98
C VAL A 12 1.93 -13.78 -15.42
N SER A 13 1.35 -12.87 -16.20
CA SER A 13 0.10 -13.06 -16.96
C SER A 13 0.41 -13.47 -18.40
N ASP A 14 -0.57 -13.43 -19.28
CA ASP A 14 -0.43 -13.65 -20.72
C ASP A 14 -0.20 -12.35 -21.53
N GLU A 15 -0.12 -11.19 -20.86
CA GLU A 15 0.02 -9.89 -21.52
C GLU A 15 1.40 -9.66 -22.12
N LEU A 16 2.46 -10.19 -21.50
CA LEU A 16 3.85 -9.96 -21.93
C LEU A 16 4.72 -11.22 -21.78
N LYS A 17 5.46 -11.55 -22.82
CA LYS A 17 6.53 -12.54 -22.73
C LYS A 17 7.83 -11.87 -22.30
N SER A 18 8.22 -12.05 -21.02
CA SER A 18 9.45 -11.49 -20.50
C SER A 18 10.71 -12.10 -21.11
N ALA A 19 11.73 -11.29 -21.32
CA ALA A 19 13.08 -11.75 -21.63
C ALA A 19 13.83 -12.24 -20.37
N GLN A 20 13.41 -11.87 -19.18
CA GLN A 20 14.04 -12.20 -17.90
C GLN A 20 13.76 -13.65 -17.50
N ASN A 21 14.82 -14.45 -17.29
CA ASN A 21 14.69 -15.88 -17.01
C ASN A 21 13.99 -16.19 -15.68
N ASN A 22 14.19 -15.37 -14.65
CA ASN A 22 13.57 -15.53 -13.34
C ASN A 22 12.05 -15.30 -13.35
N VAL A 23 11.51 -14.58 -14.35
CA VAL A 23 10.08 -14.34 -14.52
C VAL A 23 9.44 -15.40 -15.39
N LYS A 24 10.14 -15.92 -16.42
CA LYS A 24 9.63 -16.95 -17.33
C LYS A 24 9.17 -18.23 -16.63
N THR A 25 9.77 -18.55 -15.50
CA THR A 25 9.49 -19.77 -14.74
C THR A 25 8.27 -19.66 -13.84
N ILE A 26 7.80 -18.44 -13.53
CA ILE A 26 6.68 -18.23 -12.60
C ILE A 26 5.38 -18.86 -13.13
N PRO A 27 4.93 -18.57 -14.38
CA PRO A 27 3.69 -19.15 -14.90
C PRO A 27 3.81 -20.62 -15.31
N THR A 28 5.01 -21.14 -15.46
CA THR A 28 5.20 -22.47 -16.07
C THR A 28 5.36 -23.60 -15.07
N ILE A 29 6.21 -23.49 -14.06
CA ILE A 29 6.45 -24.58 -13.10
C ILE A 29 7.08 -24.04 -11.80
N GLY A 30 6.58 -24.53 -10.65
CA GLY A 30 7.36 -24.55 -9.42
C GLY A 30 7.41 -23.26 -8.64
N TYR A 31 6.56 -22.27 -8.93
CA TYR A 31 6.38 -21.14 -8.01
C TYR A 31 5.66 -21.64 -6.75
N HIS A 32 6.24 -21.41 -5.60
CA HIS A 32 5.70 -21.83 -4.31
C HIS A 32 6.05 -20.80 -3.21
N ALA A 33 5.44 -20.94 -2.03
CA ALA A 33 5.61 -19.99 -0.92
C ALA A 33 7.06 -19.71 -0.50
N GLY A 34 8.00 -20.62 -0.74
CA GLY A 34 9.42 -20.43 -0.52
C GLY A 34 10.19 -19.76 -1.67
N SER A 35 9.53 -19.45 -2.79
CA SER A 35 10.17 -18.79 -3.92
C SER A 35 10.44 -17.32 -3.59
N ALA A 36 11.70 -16.88 -3.77
CA ALA A 36 12.11 -15.51 -3.42
C ALA A 36 11.76 -14.47 -4.48
N THR A 37 11.41 -14.88 -5.71
CA THR A 37 11.28 -14.00 -6.88
C THR A 37 10.25 -12.87 -6.69
N LEU A 38 9.13 -13.13 -6.02
CA LEU A 38 8.11 -12.15 -5.73
C LEU A 38 7.98 -11.84 -4.22
N SER A 39 8.99 -12.23 -3.41
CA SER A 39 8.93 -12.04 -1.96
C SER A 39 8.96 -10.57 -1.56
N ARG A 40 8.02 -10.17 -0.68
CA ARG A 40 7.94 -8.82 -0.09
C ARG A 40 8.05 -8.82 1.44
N TRP A 41 8.43 -9.93 2.06
CA TRP A 41 8.54 -10.01 3.53
C TRP A 41 9.50 -8.98 4.13
N SER A 42 10.49 -8.52 3.36
CA SER A 42 11.39 -7.45 3.78
C SER A 42 10.70 -6.12 4.08
N LEU A 43 9.45 -5.89 3.59
CA LEU A 43 8.67 -4.69 3.90
C LEU A 43 8.35 -4.53 5.39
N TYR A 44 8.41 -5.60 6.19
CA TYR A 44 8.31 -5.46 7.65
C TYR A 44 9.44 -4.63 8.27
N LYS A 45 10.60 -4.53 7.61
CA LYS A 45 11.66 -3.59 8.02
C LYS A 45 11.22 -2.13 7.85
N GLN A 46 10.57 -1.80 6.74
CA GLN A 46 10.04 -0.46 6.47
C GLN A 46 8.86 -0.13 7.39
N ILE A 47 7.99 -1.11 7.67
CA ILE A 47 6.91 -0.97 8.65
C ILE A 47 7.49 -0.66 10.03
N ARG A 48 8.55 -1.37 10.46
CA ARG A 48 9.24 -1.08 11.71
C ARG A 48 9.81 0.34 11.72
N GLN A 49 10.49 0.76 10.66
CA GLN A 49 11.03 2.14 10.54
C GLN A 49 9.93 3.20 10.64
N ALA A 50 8.78 2.96 10.00
CA ALA A 50 7.63 3.85 10.13
C ALA A 50 7.12 3.91 11.57
N ASN A 51 7.01 2.78 12.27
CA ASN A 51 6.61 2.73 13.67
C ASN A 51 7.61 3.47 14.58
N GLU A 52 8.92 3.27 14.37
CA GLU A 52 9.97 3.96 15.11
C GLU A 52 9.91 5.48 14.89
N PHE A 53 9.74 5.93 13.64
CA PHE A 53 9.60 7.35 13.35
C PHE A 53 8.35 7.96 14.02
N ILE A 54 7.19 7.29 13.90
CA ILE A 54 5.95 7.76 14.54
C ILE A 54 6.10 7.86 16.05
N ALA A 55 6.76 6.89 16.68
CA ALA A 55 6.92 6.83 18.13
C ALA A 55 7.95 7.84 18.66
N TYR A 56 9.09 7.97 18.01
CA TYR A 56 10.25 8.66 18.58
C TYR A 56 10.56 10.03 17.98
N ALA A 57 10.06 10.35 16.78
CA ALA A 57 10.31 11.66 16.18
C ALA A 57 9.66 12.76 17.02
N HIS A 58 10.44 13.78 17.35
CA HIS A 58 10.01 14.95 18.11
C HIS A 58 10.81 16.18 17.65
N VAL A 59 10.22 17.35 17.82
CA VAL A 59 10.91 18.61 17.57
C VAL A 59 11.97 18.85 18.64
N ILE A 60 13.18 19.18 18.20
CA ILE A 60 14.26 19.56 19.13
C ILE A 60 14.17 21.07 19.35
N PRO A 61 13.98 21.56 20.59
CA PRO A 61 13.97 22.98 20.87
C PRO A 61 15.28 23.65 20.44
N GLN A 62 15.17 24.73 19.67
CA GLN A 62 16.33 25.47 19.17
C GLN A 62 16.52 26.75 19.97
N ASN A 63 17.77 27.02 20.33
CA ASN A 63 18.19 28.32 20.90
C ASN A 63 18.92 29.09 19.77
N GLY A 64 18.20 29.90 19.02
CA GLY A 64 18.73 30.73 17.93
C GLY A 64 18.15 30.45 16.56
N ASP A 65 18.55 31.26 15.57
CA ASP A 65 18.14 31.10 14.18
C ASP A 65 18.87 29.90 13.53
N VAL A 66 18.15 28.81 13.34
CA VAL A 66 18.64 27.63 12.62
C VAL A 66 17.86 27.53 11.33
N ALA A 67 18.56 27.51 10.20
CA ALA A 67 17.97 27.57 8.87
C ALA A 67 17.11 26.36 8.49
N ASP A 68 17.34 25.19 9.13
CA ASP A 68 16.70 23.91 8.81
C ASP A 68 15.85 23.39 9.98
N PHE A 69 15.08 24.28 10.60
CA PHE A 69 14.19 23.91 11.72
C PHE A 69 12.89 23.29 11.22
N ILE A 70 12.53 22.13 11.77
CA ILE A 70 11.23 21.50 11.57
C ILE A 70 10.32 21.89 12.74
N ASP A 71 9.19 22.51 12.46
CA ASP A 71 8.18 22.85 13.47
C ASP A 71 7.23 21.67 13.76
N GLU A 72 6.38 21.84 14.78
CA GLU A 72 5.39 20.81 15.17
C GLU A 72 4.39 20.50 14.06
N LYS A 73 4.06 21.45 13.20
CA LYS A 73 3.12 21.26 12.09
C LYS A 73 3.76 20.40 11.00
N GLU A 74 5.01 20.67 10.67
CA GLU A 74 5.76 19.88 9.70
C GLU A 74 6.02 18.47 10.24
N LEU A 75 6.39 18.34 11.52
CA LEU A 75 6.55 17.04 12.17
C LEU A 75 5.24 16.22 12.12
N ALA A 76 4.09 16.86 12.38
CA ALA A 76 2.79 16.20 12.29
C ALA A 76 2.50 15.69 10.86
N LEU A 77 2.84 16.48 9.83
CA LEU A 77 2.73 16.05 8.45
C LEU A 77 3.63 14.83 8.17
N LEU A 78 4.90 14.89 8.56
CA LEU A 78 5.86 13.79 8.35
C LEU A 78 5.43 12.51 9.09
N LYS A 79 4.89 12.62 10.31
CA LYS A 79 4.31 11.46 11.02
C LYS A 79 3.08 10.90 10.29
N ASN A 80 2.26 11.76 9.69
CA ASN A 80 1.13 11.33 8.89
C ASN A 80 1.56 10.62 7.59
N GLU A 81 2.62 11.10 6.95
CA GLU A 81 3.26 10.41 5.81
C GLU A 81 3.82 9.04 6.22
N ALA A 82 4.45 8.93 7.39
CA ALA A 82 4.91 7.65 7.91
C ALA A 82 3.76 6.67 8.18
N ARG A 83 2.60 7.14 8.67
CA ARG A 83 1.38 6.33 8.80
C ARG A 83 0.88 5.85 7.44
N PHE A 84 0.83 6.76 6.45
CA PHE A 84 0.47 6.40 5.07
C PHE A 84 1.40 5.30 4.54
N LEU A 85 2.71 5.47 4.67
CA LEU A 85 3.69 4.47 4.21
C LEU A 85 3.52 3.13 4.94
N ARG A 86 3.25 3.13 6.25
CA ARG A 86 2.92 1.92 7.01
C ARG A 86 1.72 1.19 6.43
N ALA A 87 0.62 1.92 6.17
CA ALA A 87 -0.58 1.35 5.55
C ALA A 87 -0.29 0.82 4.14
N TYR A 88 0.47 1.57 3.35
CA TYR A 88 0.86 1.16 1.99
C TYR A 88 1.73 -0.10 1.97
N TYR A 89 2.67 -0.24 2.89
CA TYR A 89 3.47 -1.47 2.98
C TYR A 89 2.63 -2.68 3.42
N HIS A 90 1.66 -2.50 4.30
CA HIS A 90 0.68 -3.56 4.61
C HIS A 90 -0.18 -3.89 3.39
N TYR A 91 -0.60 -2.90 2.59
CA TYR A 91 -1.31 -3.14 1.32
C TYR A 91 -0.47 -3.97 0.35
N LEU A 92 0.82 -3.65 0.16
CA LEU A 92 1.71 -4.40 -0.71
C LEU A 92 1.94 -5.86 -0.23
N LEU A 93 1.95 -6.08 1.08
CA LEU A 93 1.99 -7.42 1.65
C LEU A 93 0.65 -8.15 1.46
N PHE A 94 -0.46 -7.47 1.70
CA PHE A 94 -1.81 -8.01 1.49
C PHE A 94 -2.02 -8.45 0.04
N GLU A 95 -1.61 -7.65 -0.94
CA GLU A 95 -1.71 -7.95 -2.37
C GLU A 95 -1.08 -9.30 -2.73
N LEU A 96 0.03 -9.67 -2.09
CA LEU A 96 0.73 -10.93 -2.34
C LEU A 96 0.30 -12.09 -1.44
N TYR A 97 0.00 -11.83 -0.18
CA TYR A 97 -0.12 -12.88 0.84
C TYR A 97 -1.51 -13.00 1.45
N GLY A 98 -2.40 -12.02 1.23
CA GLY A 98 -3.72 -11.97 1.85
C GLY A 98 -3.63 -11.77 3.36
N PRO A 99 -3.86 -12.82 4.17
CA PRO A 99 -3.71 -12.78 5.63
C PRO A 99 -2.27 -12.56 6.05
N ILE A 100 -2.00 -11.48 6.78
CA ILE A 100 -0.67 -11.08 7.25
C ILE A 100 -0.73 -10.56 8.69
N PRO A 101 0.37 -10.59 9.46
CA PRO A 101 0.44 -9.85 10.72
C PRO A 101 0.32 -8.33 10.52
N ILE A 102 -0.52 -7.69 11.31
CA ILE A 102 -0.62 -6.22 11.37
C ILE A 102 0.35 -5.74 12.45
N MET A 103 1.34 -4.93 12.05
CA MET A 103 2.40 -4.44 12.94
C MET A 103 2.28 -2.93 13.09
N THR A 104 1.76 -2.47 14.23
CA THR A 104 1.59 -1.04 14.56
C THR A 104 2.53 -0.54 15.65
N GLU A 105 3.26 -1.46 16.28
CA GLU A 105 4.18 -1.19 17.37
C GLU A 105 5.60 -1.67 17.03
N ILE A 106 6.55 -1.17 17.79
CA ILE A 106 7.95 -1.60 17.67
C ILE A 106 8.08 -2.93 18.42
N ALA A 107 8.41 -3.99 17.66
CA ALA A 107 8.65 -5.29 18.26
C ALA A 107 9.83 -5.24 19.24
N ASP A 108 9.63 -5.73 20.45
CA ASP A 108 10.70 -5.91 21.44
C ASP A 108 11.42 -7.24 21.16
N PRO A 109 12.70 -7.21 20.73
CA PRO A 109 13.45 -8.44 20.44
C PRO A 109 13.73 -9.28 21.68
N SER A 110 13.53 -8.73 22.89
CA SER A 110 13.70 -9.45 24.17
C SER A 110 12.39 -10.07 24.67
N ALA A 111 11.26 -9.88 23.99
CA ALA A 111 9.99 -10.46 24.38
C ALA A 111 10.08 -12.00 24.40
N ALA A 112 9.41 -12.60 25.36
CA ALA A 112 9.39 -14.05 25.54
C ALA A 112 8.64 -14.77 24.39
N ASP A 113 7.72 -14.09 23.73
CA ASP A 113 6.97 -14.58 22.57
C ASP A 113 7.14 -13.60 21.41
N LEU A 114 7.73 -14.07 20.34
CA LEU A 114 7.94 -13.34 19.09
C LEU A 114 7.09 -13.93 17.94
N ASP A 115 6.15 -14.83 18.26
CA ASP A 115 5.26 -15.43 17.29
C ASP A 115 4.13 -14.45 16.94
N TYR A 116 4.23 -13.86 15.75
CA TYR A 116 3.21 -12.98 15.21
C TYR A 116 2.21 -13.79 14.38
N TYR A 117 0.98 -13.86 14.87
CA TYR A 117 -0.11 -14.53 14.16
C TYR A 117 -0.62 -13.67 13.00
N ARG A 118 -1.08 -14.34 11.95
CA ARG A 118 -1.70 -13.64 10.82
C ARG A 118 -3.08 -13.11 11.22
N ASN A 119 -3.31 -11.86 10.89
CA ASN A 119 -4.65 -11.30 10.86
C ASN A 119 -5.42 -11.82 9.64
N SER A 120 -6.73 -11.96 9.75
CA SER A 120 -7.57 -12.35 8.62
C SER A 120 -7.59 -11.29 7.52
N VAL A 121 -7.99 -11.69 6.32
CA VAL A 121 -8.17 -10.76 5.18
C VAL A 121 -9.00 -9.54 5.59
N ASP A 122 -10.15 -9.75 6.25
CA ASP A 122 -11.03 -8.64 6.63
C ASP A 122 -10.40 -7.71 7.65
N GLU A 123 -9.64 -8.23 8.62
CA GLU A 123 -8.90 -7.40 9.58
C GLU A 123 -7.81 -6.58 8.90
N VAL A 124 -7.07 -7.17 7.96
CA VAL A 124 -6.03 -6.46 7.22
C VAL A 124 -6.63 -5.37 6.35
N VAL A 125 -7.71 -5.66 5.63
CA VAL A 125 -8.44 -4.67 4.82
C VAL A 125 -8.96 -3.54 5.68
N ALA A 126 -9.61 -3.84 6.80
CA ALA A 126 -10.14 -2.83 7.72
C ALA A 126 -9.04 -1.94 8.32
N PHE A 127 -7.88 -2.51 8.64
CA PHE A 127 -6.73 -1.76 9.13
C PHE A 127 -6.21 -0.78 8.07
N ILE A 128 -5.97 -1.26 6.85
CA ILE A 128 -5.44 -0.42 5.76
C ILE A 128 -6.44 0.68 5.40
N ASP A 129 -7.73 0.34 5.30
CA ASP A 129 -8.81 1.30 5.02
C ASP A 129 -8.84 2.41 6.06
N LYS A 130 -8.83 2.05 7.34
CA LYS A 130 -8.83 3.00 8.46
C LYS A 130 -7.62 3.93 8.41
N GLU A 131 -6.41 3.38 8.30
CA GLU A 131 -5.17 4.17 8.30
C GLU A 131 -5.13 5.15 7.13
N LEU A 132 -5.49 4.73 5.92
CA LEU A 132 -5.50 5.59 4.75
C LEU A 132 -6.58 6.68 4.80
N ASN A 133 -7.76 6.38 5.31
CA ASN A 133 -8.81 7.38 5.50
C ASN A 133 -8.43 8.42 6.57
N GLU A 134 -7.81 8.01 7.68
CA GLU A 134 -7.32 8.92 8.71
C GLU A 134 -6.15 9.79 8.22
N CYS A 135 -5.29 9.24 7.36
CA CYS A 135 -4.20 10.01 6.74
C CYS A 135 -4.70 11.03 5.73
N TYR A 136 -5.78 10.73 5.01
CA TYR A 136 -6.26 11.49 3.87
C TYR A 136 -6.44 12.98 4.16
N ASP A 137 -7.01 13.34 5.30
CA ASP A 137 -7.34 14.74 5.63
C ASP A 137 -6.09 15.62 5.78
N LEU A 138 -4.98 15.04 6.27
CA LEU A 138 -3.72 15.74 6.50
C LEU A 138 -2.76 15.70 5.31
N LEU A 139 -3.00 14.82 4.33
CA LEU A 139 -2.16 14.76 3.13
C LEU A 139 -2.42 15.95 2.20
N PRO A 140 -1.39 16.47 1.52
CA PRO A 140 -1.57 17.52 0.53
C PRO A 140 -2.24 16.99 -0.76
N GLU A 141 -2.85 17.87 -1.53
CA GLU A 141 -3.29 17.53 -2.89
C GLU A 141 -2.11 17.43 -3.85
N LYS A 142 -1.11 18.31 -3.67
CA LYS A 142 0.15 18.37 -4.42
C LYS A 142 1.24 18.89 -3.48
N GLU A 143 2.45 18.44 -3.70
CA GLU A 143 3.62 19.02 -3.04
C GLU A 143 4.01 20.32 -3.76
N LEU A 144 3.91 21.43 -3.05
CA LEU A 144 4.20 22.78 -3.56
C LEU A 144 5.27 23.46 -2.73
N ASN A 145 6.09 24.25 -3.39
CA ASN A 145 6.99 25.22 -2.77
C ASN A 145 6.19 26.39 -2.20
N PRO A 146 6.77 27.22 -1.32
CA PRO A 146 6.11 28.41 -0.76
C PRO A 146 5.62 29.42 -1.82
N ASP A 147 6.24 29.43 -3.01
CA ASP A 147 5.85 30.27 -4.15
C ASP A 147 4.73 29.69 -5.01
N GLY A 148 4.20 28.50 -4.64
CA GLY A 148 3.15 27.81 -5.35
C GLY A 148 3.61 26.95 -6.55
N THR A 149 4.91 26.88 -6.84
CA THR A 149 5.46 25.97 -7.86
C THR A 149 5.50 24.53 -7.33
N ILE A 150 5.57 23.54 -8.25
CA ILE A 150 5.67 22.13 -7.86
C ILE A 150 7.01 21.88 -7.17
N ASN A 151 6.95 21.26 -5.99
CA ASN A 151 8.13 20.82 -5.27
C ASN A 151 8.62 19.47 -5.82
N ASN A 152 9.58 19.53 -6.74
CA ASN A 152 10.12 18.33 -7.38
C ASN A 152 10.92 17.43 -6.42
N GLU A 153 11.49 17.98 -5.35
CA GLU A 153 12.23 17.19 -4.34
C GLU A 153 11.29 16.28 -3.55
N ARG A 154 10.03 16.69 -3.42
CA ARG A 154 8.99 15.92 -2.74
C ARG A 154 7.97 15.28 -3.70
N ALA A 155 8.27 15.21 -4.99
CA ALA A 155 7.34 14.69 -6.00
C ALA A 155 6.86 13.25 -5.74
N ALA A 156 7.60 12.46 -4.97
CA ALA A 156 7.25 11.11 -4.57
C ALA A 156 6.56 11.02 -3.18
N ALA A 157 6.34 12.15 -2.50
CA ALA A 157 5.66 12.16 -1.21
C ALA A 157 4.17 11.77 -1.34
N PRO A 158 3.57 11.19 -0.29
CA PRO A 158 2.17 10.79 -0.32
C PRO A 158 1.22 11.98 -0.52
N THR A 159 0.21 11.79 -1.35
CA THR A 159 -0.83 12.79 -1.60
C THR A 159 -2.22 12.21 -1.36
N LYS A 160 -3.23 13.08 -1.27
CA LYS A 160 -4.65 12.67 -1.18
C LYS A 160 -5.04 11.72 -2.32
N GLY A 161 -4.58 12.00 -3.53
CA GLY A 161 -4.85 11.16 -4.70
C GLY A 161 -4.24 9.76 -4.57
N ALA A 162 -3.03 9.67 -4.03
CA ALA A 162 -2.38 8.39 -3.77
C ALA A 162 -3.17 7.54 -2.75
N ALA A 163 -3.63 8.14 -1.66
CA ALA A 163 -4.46 7.45 -0.65
C ALA A 163 -5.74 6.90 -1.26
N LEU A 164 -6.47 7.71 -2.04
CA LEU A 164 -7.72 7.29 -2.69
C LEU A 164 -7.48 6.19 -3.74
N ALA A 165 -6.39 6.26 -4.50
CA ALA A 165 -6.06 5.24 -5.48
C ALA A 165 -5.75 3.87 -4.82
N ILE A 166 -5.05 3.88 -3.69
CA ILE A 166 -4.77 2.66 -2.92
C ILE A 166 -6.06 2.11 -2.32
N LEU A 167 -6.94 2.96 -1.74
CA LEU A 167 -8.24 2.55 -1.22
C LEU A 167 -9.10 1.90 -2.30
N ALA A 168 -9.17 2.48 -3.50
CA ALA A 168 -9.90 1.91 -4.61
C ALA A 168 -9.37 0.51 -5.00
N LYS A 169 -8.05 0.36 -5.12
CA LYS A 169 -7.44 -0.94 -5.38
C LYS A 169 -7.68 -1.95 -4.26
N LEU A 170 -7.52 -1.54 -3.01
CA LEU A 170 -7.74 -2.38 -1.83
C LEU A 170 -9.13 -3.02 -1.84
N HIS A 171 -10.16 -2.22 -2.05
CA HIS A 171 -11.54 -2.70 -2.03
C HIS A 171 -11.89 -3.58 -3.24
N VAL A 172 -11.31 -3.31 -4.43
CA VAL A 172 -11.44 -4.21 -5.59
C VAL A 172 -10.82 -5.57 -5.30
N TYR A 173 -9.60 -5.61 -4.73
CA TYR A 173 -8.97 -6.86 -4.30
C TYR A 173 -9.80 -7.58 -3.25
N ALA A 174 -10.24 -6.86 -2.20
CA ALA A 174 -11.05 -7.43 -1.11
C ALA A 174 -12.40 -8.01 -1.59
N ALA A 175 -12.97 -7.49 -2.68
CA ALA A 175 -14.20 -7.99 -3.29
C ALA A 175 -13.95 -9.15 -4.28
N SER A 176 -12.71 -9.29 -4.76
CA SER A 176 -12.37 -10.32 -5.78
C SER A 176 -12.51 -11.74 -5.23
N PRO A 177 -12.78 -12.75 -6.10
CA PRO A 177 -13.01 -14.12 -5.65
C PRO A 177 -11.87 -14.68 -4.79
N LEU A 178 -10.61 -14.32 -5.07
CA LEU A 178 -9.47 -14.83 -4.30
C LEU A 178 -9.55 -14.44 -2.82
N PHE A 179 -9.97 -13.21 -2.51
CA PHE A 179 -10.01 -12.67 -1.16
C PHE A 179 -11.40 -12.71 -0.52
N ASN A 180 -12.43 -13.03 -1.30
CA ASN A 180 -13.84 -12.98 -0.89
C ASN A 180 -14.54 -14.35 -1.05
N GLY A 181 -13.94 -15.39 -0.51
CA GLY A 181 -14.56 -16.69 -0.38
C GLY A 181 -14.82 -17.44 -1.70
N GLY A 182 -14.09 -17.09 -2.78
CA GLY A 182 -14.25 -17.76 -4.09
C GLY A 182 -13.52 -19.10 -4.22
N TYR A 183 -12.64 -19.43 -3.27
CA TYR A 183 -11.82 -20.65 -3.31
C TYR A 183 -11.97 -21.47 -2.04
N PRO A 184 -12.42 -22.74 -2.12
CA PRO A 184 -12.59 -23.60 -0.97
C PRO A 184 -11.31 -23.81 -0.15
N GLU A 185 -10.16 -23.87 -0.81
CA GLU A 185 -8.85 -24.05 -0.18
C GLU A 185 -8.50 -22.84 0.68
N ALA A 186 -8.80 -21.62 0.24
CA ALA A 186 -8.59 -20.41 1.01
C ALA A 186 -9.53 -20.34 2.22
N ILE A 187 -10.81 -20.69 2.04
CA ILE A 187 -11.79 -20.76 3.14
C ILE A 187 -11.38 -21.78 4.18
N ALA A 188 -10.72 -22.87 3.79
CA ALA A 188 -10.26 -23.89 4.74
C ALA A 188 -9.06 -23.45 5.59
N LEU A 189 -8.37 -22.36 5.21
CA LEU A 189 -7.18 -21.89 5.93
C LEU A 189 -7.54 -21.27 7.27
N LYS A 190 -6.87 -21.77 8.29
CA LYS A 190 -6.93 -21.28 9.67
C LYS A 190 -5.53 -21.03 10.19
N ASP A 191 -5.40 -20.14 11.16
CA ASP A 191 -4.17 -20.00 11.91
C ASP A 191 -3.98 -21.16 12.92
N ASN A 192 -2.87 -21.13 13.66
CA ASN A 192 -2.55 -22.15 14.66
C ASN A 192 -3.52 -22.18 15.84
N GLN A 193 -4.37 -21.16 16.00
CA GLN A 193 -5.39 -21.07 17.04
C GLN A 193 -6.79 -21.46 16.51
N GLY A 194 -6.88 -21.85 15.24
CA GLY A 194 -8.13 -22.24 14.58
C GLY A 194 -8.97 -21.06 14.06
N LYS A 195 -8.41 -19.83 14.05
CA LYS A 195 -9.08 -18.65 13.54
C LYS A 195 -9.13 -18.69 12.00
N GLN A 196 -10.31 -18.40 11.45
CA GLN A 196 -10.54 -18.29 10.02
C GLN A 196 -9.70 -17.15 9.42
N LEU A 197 -8.94 -17.40 8.36
CA LEU A 197 -8.09 -16.42 7.71
C LEU A 197 -8.73 -15.73 6.50
N PHE A 198 -9.56 -16.44 5.75
CA PHE A 198 -10.31 -15.88 4.64
C PHE A 198 -11.80 -15.84 4.96
N PRO A 199 -12.53 -14.78 4.55
CA PRO A 199 -13.96 -14.67 4.83
C PRO A 199 -14.78 -15.62 3.96
N ALA A 200 -16.02 -15.87 4.37
CA ALA A 200 -17.04 -16.36 3.46
C ALA A 200 -17.36 -15.31 2.39
N LYS A 201 -17.95 -15.74 1.27
CA LYS A 201 -18.34 -14.83 0.18
C LYS A 201 -19.36 -13.79 0.69
N ASP A 202 -19.05 -12.54 0.39
CA ASP A 202 -19.91 -11.38 0.67
C ASP A 202 -19.99 -10.48 -0.57
N ASP A 203 -21.11 -10.54 -1.28
CA ASP A 203 -21.32 -9.76 -2.51
C ASP A 203 -21.46 -8.25 -2.24
N THR A 204 -21.67 -7.82 -0.99
CA THR A 204 -21.73 -6.38 -0.64
C THR A 204 -20.39 -5.69 -0.78
N LYS A 205 -19.28 -6.41 -0.73
CA LYS A 205 -17.92 -5.87 -0.94
C LYS A 205 -17.75 -5.21 -2.30
N TRP A 206 -18.47 -5.68 -3.34
CA TRP A 206 -18.46 -5.02 -4.65
C TRP A 206 -19.07 -3.61 -4.61
N LYS A 207 -20.07 -3.40 -3.76
CA LYS A 207 -20.60 -2.04 -3.56
C LYS A 207 -19.57 -1.13 -2.90
N THR A 208 -18.86 -1.60 -1.89
CA THR A 208 -17.78 -0.87 -1.24
C THR A 208 -16.66 -0.52 -2.24
N ALA A 209 -16.29 -1.48 -3.10
CA ALA A 209 -15.31 -1.26 -4.15
C ALA A 209 -15.78 -0.18 -5.16
N LEU A 210 -17.04 -0.24 -5.58
CA LEU A 210 -17.63 0.77 -6.47
C LEU A 210 -17.60 2.16 -5.84
N ASP A 211 -17.96 2.28 -4.57
CA ASP A 211 -17.98 3.56 -3.87
C ASP A 211 -16.56 4.15 -3.73
N ALA A 212 -15.56 3.32 -3.43
CA ALA A 212 -14.16 3.73 -3.37
C ALA A 212 -13.63 4.19 -4.74
N LEU A 213 -13.95 3.46 -5.80
CA LEU A 213 -13.63 3.85 -7.18
C LEU A 213 -14.30 5.16 -7.57
N GLN A 214 -15.59 5.32 -7.27
CA GLN A 214 -16.33 6.55 -7.58
C GLN A 214 -15.74 7.76 -6.83
N ARG A 215 -15.38 7.58 -5.55
CA ARG A 215 -14.70 8.62 -4.75
C ARG A 215 -13.39 9.06 -5.41
N PHE A 216 -12.58 8.11 -5.89
CA PHE A 216 -11.33 8.44 -6.61
C PHE A 216 -11.63 9.15 -7.94
N ILE A 217 -12.59 8.68 -8.73
CA ILE A 217 -12.99 9.30 -10.00
C ILE A 217 -13.46 10.73 -9.78
N ASP A 218 -14.31 10.96 -8.78
CA ASP A 218 -14.81 12.30 -8.47
C ASP A 218 -13.70 13.24 -8.00
N TYR A 219 -12.77 12.74 -7.19
CA TYR A 219 -11.56 13.49 -6.81
C TYR A 219 -10.67 13.81 -8.00
N SER A 220 -10.53 12.91 -8.97
CA SER A 220 -9.63 13.05 -10.11
C SER A 220 -10.09 14.09 -11.13
N LYS A 221 -11.39 14.43 -11.17
CA LYS A 221 -11.96 15.40 -12.12
C LYS A 221 -11.25 16.75 -12.02
N GLY A 222 -10.68 17.21 -13.14
CA GLY A 222 -9.93 18.46 -13.24
C GLY A 222 -8.54 18.45 -12.57
N ARG A 223 -8.12 17.32 -11.96
CA ARG A 223 -6.78 17.14 -11.36
C ARG A 223 -5.89 16.23 -12.17
N TYR A 224 -6.47 15.14 -12.69
CA TYR A 224 -5.75 14.14 -13.50
C TYR A 224 -6.45 13.94 -14.83
N SER A 225 -5.67 13.66 -15.86
CA SER A 225 -6.17 13.25 -17.17
C SER A 225 -5.24 12.21 -17.77
N LEU A 226 -5.77 11.37 -18.63
CA LEU A 226 -4.93 10.50 -19.42
C LEU A 226 -4.07 11.37 -20.36
N TYR A 227 -2.78 11.06 -20.42
CA TYR A 227 -1.89 11.73 -21.36
C TYR A 227 -2.33 11.38 -22.79
N GLN A 228 -2.46 12.39 -23.63
CA GLN A 228 -2.82 12.26 -25.03
C GLN A 228 -1.83 13.03 -25.88
N VAL A 229 -1.25 12.35 -26.85
CA VAL A 229 -0.43 13.01 -27.88
C VAL A 229 -1.38 13.57 -28.94
N MET A 230 -1.28 14.86 -29.19
CA MET A 230 -2.07 15.54 -30.23
C MET A 230 -1.21 15.73 -31.47
N LYS A 231 -1.70 15.30 -32.63
CA LYS A 231 -1.06 15.53 -33.92
C LYS A 231 -2.08 16.12 -34.89
N ASN A 232 -1.79 17.30 -35.41
CA ASN A 232 -2.68 18.05 -36.30
C ASN A 232 -4.09 18.31 -35.73
N GLY A 233 -4.23 18.42 -34.40
CA GLY A 233 -5.52 18.65 -33.72
C GLY A 233 -6.33 17.39 -33.42
N GLU A 234 -5.83 16.22 -33.76
CA GLU A 234 -6.43 14.91 -33.43
C GLU A 234 -5.55 14.11 -32.48
N ILE A 235 -6.15 13.16 -31.75
CA ILE A 235 -5.40 12.27 -30.87
C ILE A 235 -4.58 11.32 -31.74
N ASP A 236 -3.25 11.32 -31.55
CA ASP A 236 -2.34 10.37 -32.21
C ASP A 236 -2.45 9.02 -31.47
N PRO A 237 -2.92 7.94 -32.11
CA PRO A 237 -3.19 6.65 -31.49
C PRO A 237 -1.92 5.92 -31.01
#